data_89fecbec585fbb88e6eca9cf815dff87
#
_entry.id   89fecbec585fbb88e6eca9cf815dff87
#
_cell.length_a   1.000
_cell.length_b   1.000
_cell.length_c   1.000
_cell.angle_alpha   90.00
_cell.angle_beta   90.00
_cell.angle_gamma   90.00
#
_symmetry.space_group_name_H-M   'P 1'
#
loop_
_entity.id
_entity.type
_entity.pdbx_description
1 polymer ?
#
loop_
_entity_poly.entity_id
_entity_poly.type
_entity_poly.pdbx_seq_one_letter_code
_entity_poly.pdbx_strand_id
1 'polypeptide(L)'
;MKVPHAAENSMSSEPHLEKNKSFLDRLTSAFRSDEDAGDAKEDLIGALSEARADGLIGSDTFSMMQGALEVSSLRAYDLMVPRAQVDAVDLEKPTDEMIRTVIASGHSRIPAVEGDLDNVLGVLHAKDLLQLLLDPSRNVKSLLRPARFVPESQPLNVLLRDFKETRNHLALVIDEFGSISGLITIEDVLEQIVGDISDEFDHDDSSTNIVAEDNHWRVRAVTPIEQFNAFFGADLVDEYCETIGGLITDRCEHVPQIGEEIVEKGY
;
A
#
# COMPACT_ATOMS: atom_id res chain seq x y z
N MET A 1 -47.74 2.89 -66.92
CA MET A 1 -46.40 3.35 -67.32
C MET A 1 -45.56 3.39 -66.12
N LYS A 2 -44.37 2.77 -66.08
CA LYS A 2 -43.57 2.29 -65.01
C LYS A 2 -43.07 3.39 -64.03
N VAL A 3 -43.19 3.09 -62.75
CA VAL A 3 -42.51 3.79 -61.58
C VAL A 3 -41.19 3.08 -61.33
N PRO A 4 -40.04 3.75 -61.07
CA PRO A 4 -38.85 3.12 -60.61
C PRO A 4 -38.73 3.28 -59.00
N HIS A 5 -38.30 2.18 -58.43
CA HIS A 5 -37.94 2.00 -57.02
C HIS A 5 -36.88 2.97 -56.50
N ALA A 6 -37.08 3.48 -55.28
CA ALA A 6 -36.07 4.17 -54.48
C ALA A 6 -35.25 3.14 -53.66
N ALA A 7 -33.95 3.33 -53.70
CA ALA A 7 -32.97 2.51 -52.95
C ALA A 7 -32.97 2.84 -51.45
N GLU A 8 -33.03 1.81 -50.64
CA GLU A 8 -32.77 1.85 -49.22
C GLU A 8 -31.28 2.07 -48.96
N ASN A 9 -31.00 3.07 -48.15
CA ASN A 9 -29.64 3.36 -47.66
C ASN A 9 -29.58 2.87 -46.20
N SER A 10 -29.07 1.65 -46.00
CA SER A 10 -28.78 1.11 -44.68
C SER A 10 -27.47 1.70 -44.16
N MET A 11 -27.55 2.61 -43.21
CA MET A 11 -26.42 3.01 -42.39
C MET A 11 -26.19 1.98 -41.32
N SER A 12 -25.15 1.17 -41.50
CA SER A 12 -24.61 0.27 -40.51
C SER A 12 -23.75 1.07 -39.52
N SER A 13 -24.23 1.23 -38.30
CA SER A 13 -23.48 1.72 -37.14
C SER A 13 -23.19 0.54 -36.22
N GLU A 14 -22.08 -0.16 -36.42
CA GLU A 14 -21.52 -1.08 -35.41
C GLU A 14 -20.00 -1.25 -35.53
N PRO A 15 -19.19 -0.42 -34.80
CA PRO A 15 -17.82 -0.82 -34.49
C PRO A 15 -17.56 -1.08 -33.00
N HIS A 16 -18.49 -0.77 -32.07
CA HIS A 16 -18.20 -0.89 -30.63
C HIS A 16 -18.48 -2.26 -30.00
N LEU A 17 -19.28 -3.11 -30.64
CA LEU A 17 -19.67 -4.42 -30.10
C LEU A 17 -18.61 -5.53 -30.32
N GLU A 18 -17.77 -5.41 -31.37
CA GLU A 18 -16.76 -6.43 -31.63
C GLU A 18 -15.54 -6.35 -30.67
N LYS A 19 -15.13 -5.15 -30.23
CA LYS A 19 -14.05 -4.99 -29.24
C LYS A 19 -14.43 -5.56 -27.89
N ASN A 20 -15.68 -5.37 -27.44
CA ASN A 20 -16.14 -5.90 -26.14
C ASN A 20 -16.24 -7.43 -26.13
N LYS A 21 -16.54 -8.08 -27.25
CA LYS A 21 -16.55 -9.55 -27.34
C LYS A 21 -15.15 -10.14 -27.20
N SER A 22 -14.13 -9.52 -27.78
CA SER A 22 -12.74 -9.97 -27.67
C SER A 22 -12.21 -9.90 -26.23
N PHE A 23 -12.55 -8.86 -25.47
CA PHE A 23 -12.16 -8.70 -24.06
C PHE A 23 -12.81 -9.77 -23.16
N LEU A 24 -14.13 -9.95 -23.29
CA LEU A 24 -14.86 -10.95 -22.50
C LEU A 24 -14.43 -12.40 -22.85
N ASP A 25 -14.11 -12.68 -24.11
CA ASP A 25 -13.62 -14.00 -24.53
C ASP A 25 -12.24 -14.31 -23.95
N ARG A 26 -11.32 -13.32 -23.85
CA ARG A 26 -10.02 -13.48 -23.20
C ARG A 26 -10.15 -13.63 -21.70
N LEU A 27 -11.00 -12.83 -21.06
CA LEU A 27 -11.29 -12.96 -19.62
C LEU A 27 -11.84 -14.36 -19.29
N THR A 28 -12.74 -14.88 -20.12
CA THR A 28 -13.30 -16.23 -19.93
C THR A 28 -12.30 -17.34 -20.27
N SER A 29 -11.32 -17.11 -21.16
CA SER A 29 -10.26 -18.09 -21.45
C SER A 29 -9.25 -18.17 -20.32
N ALA A 30 -8.87 -17.04 -19.71
CA ALA A 30 -7.98 -16.98 -18.53
C ALA A 30 -8.55 -17.74 -17.31
N PHE A 31 -9.89 -17.79 -17.18
CA PHE A 31 -10.56 -18.58 -16.13
C PHE A 31 -10.76 -20.07 -16.46
N ARG A 32 -10.45 -20.53 -17.68
CA ARG A 32 -10.67 -21.91 -18.11
C ARG A 32 -9.42 -22.79 -18.18
N SER A 33 -8.22 -22.23 -18.06
CA SER A 33 -6.96 -22.99 -18.06
C SER A 33 -6.68 -23.49 -16.65
N ASP A 34 -6.83 -24.79 -16.44
CA ASP A 34 -6.46 -25.50 -15.21
C ASP A 34 -4.94 -25.78 -15.10
N GLU A 35 -4.14 -25.33 -16.06
CA GLU A 35 -2.70 -25.54 -16.14
C GLU A 35 -1.98 -24.19 -16.00
N ASP A 36 -1.23 -24.01 -14.90
CA ASP A 36 -0.39 -22.89 -14.48
C ASP A 36 -1.13 -21.61 -14.03
N ALA A 37 -1.37 -21.54 -12.73
CA ALA A 37 -1.92 -20.33 -12.07
C ALA A 37 -1.07 -19.06 -12.26
N GLY A 38 0.21 -19.20 -12.62
CA GLY A 38 1.12 -18.11 -12.96
C GLY A 38 0.75 -17.42 -14.28
N ASP A 39 0.62 -18.20 -15.34
CA ASP A 39 0.27 -17.70 -16.67
C ASP A 39 -1.13 -17.06 -16.68
N ALA A 40 -2.08 -17.64 -15.92
CA ALA A 40 -3.42 -17.09 -15.79
C ALA A 40 -3.44 -15.72 -15.09
N LYS A 41 -2.56 -15.48 -14.13
CA LYS A 41 -2.40 -14.17 -13.45
C LYS A 41 -1.84 -13.12 -14.41
N GLU A 42 -0.82 -13.48 -15.21
CA GLU A 42 -0.22 -12.58 -16.20
C GLU A 42 -1.22 -12.23 -17.31
N ASP A 43 -1.96 -13.20 -17.81
CA ASP A 43 -3.03 -12.98 -18.80
C ASP A 43 -4.11 -12.02 -18.27
N LEU A 44 -4.50 -12.17 -17.00
CA LEU A 44 -5.48 -11.29 -16.37
C LEU A 44 -4.94 -9.85 -16.22
N ILE A 45 -3.69 -9.69 -15.79
CA ILE A 45 -3.04 -8.37 -15.70
C ILE A 45 -2.94 -7.74 -17.10
N GLY A 46 -2.61 -8.52 -18.13
CA GLY A 46 -2.58 -8.08 -19.52
C GLY A 46 -3.96 -7.53 -19.98
N ALA A 47 -5.02 -8.29 -19.71
CA ALA A 47 -6.38 -7.88 -20.05
C ALA A 47 -6.82 -6.60 -19.30
N LEU A 48 -6.45 -6.46 -18.03
CA LEU A 48 -6.71 -5.25 -17.26
C LEU A 48 -5.93 -4.04 -17.80
N SER A 49 -4.68 -4.25 -18.26
CA SER A 49 -3.87 -3.20 -18.88
C SER A 49 -4.48 -2.72 -20.21
N GLU A 50 -4.98 -3.62 -21.03
CA GLU A 50 -5.72 -3.26 -22.27
C GLU A 50 -7.00 -2.47 -21.93
N ALA A 51 -7.76 -2.90 -20.91
CA ALA A 51 -8.97 -2.19 -20.48
C ALA A 51 -8.67 -0.76 -20.00
N ARG A 52 -7.53 -0.57 -19.32
CA ARG A 52 -7.06 0.77 -18.93
C ARG A 52 -6.69 1.60 -20.17
N ALA A 53 -5.93 1.05 -21.09
CA ALA A 53 -5.51 1.74 -22.33
C ALA A 53 -6.69 2.15 -23.19
N ASP A 54 -7.76 1.33 -23.22
CA ASP A 54 -9.02 1.63 -23.93
C ASP A 54 -9.94 2.60 -23.16
N GLY A 55 -9.54 3.06 -21.95
CA GLY A 55 -10.33 3.98 -21.12
C GLY A 55 -11.57 3.36 -20.48
N LEU A 56 -11.67 2.02 -20.41
CA LEU A 56 -12.79 1.29 -19.79
C LEU A 56 -12.69 1.32 -18.25
N ILE A 57 -11.48 1.38 -17.73
CA ILE A 57 -11.19 1.54 -16.29
C ILE A 57 -10.17 2.66 -16.07
N GLY A 58 -10.30 3.39 -14.97
CA GLY A 58 -9.33 4.40 -14.55
C GLY A 58 -8.03 3.78 -14.01
N SER A 59 -6.97 4.59 -13.90
CA SER A 59 -5.67 4.17 -13.35
C SER A 59 -5.79 3.63 -11.94
N ASP A 60 -6.53 4.32 -11.07
CA ASP A 60 -6.71 3.93 -9.67
C ASP A 60 -7.44 2.58 -9.55
N THR A 61 -8.50 2.40 -10.35
CA THR A 61 -9.23 1.12 -10.40
C THR A 61 -8.31 -0.02 -10.86
N PHE A 62 -7.45 0.25 -11.86
CA PHE A 62 -6.46 -0.71 -12.33
C PHE A 62 -5.46 -1.07 -11.21
N SER A 63 -4.90 -0.06 -10.52
CA SER A 63 -3.97 -0.27 -9.40
C SER A 63 -4.59 -1.08 -8.26
N MET A 64 -5.84 -0.77 -7.87
CA MET A 64 -6.57 -1.55 -6.86
C MET A 64 -6.80 -3.00 -7.28
N MET A 65 -7.12 -3.26 -8.55
CA MET A 65 -7.30 -4.62 -9.07
C MET A 65 -5.97 -5.38 -9.05
N GLN A 66 -4.86 -4.74 -9.40
CA GLN A 66 -3.53 -5.30 -9.34
C GLN A 66 -3.14 -5.63 -7.90
N GLY A 67 -3.30 -4.69 -6.95
CA GLY A 67 -3.04 -4.92 -5.53
C GLY A 67 -3.86 -6.06 -4.95
N ALA A 68 -5.15 -6.18 -5.32
CA ALA A 68 -6.00 -7.28 -4.91
C ALA A 68 -5.49 -8.66 -5.41
N LEU A 69 -4.93 -8.71 -6.62
CA LEU A 69 -4.31 -9.91 -7.17
C LEU A 69 -2.98 -10.23 -6.45
N GLU A 70 -2.21 -9.23 -6.07
CA GLU A 70 -0.96 -9.40 -5.32
C GLU A 70 -1.21 -9.94 -3.93
N VAL A 71 -2.15 -9.34 -3.18
CA VAL A 71 -2.56 -9.81 -1.84
C VAL A 71 -2.97 -11.27 -1.84
N SER A 72 -3.53 -11.79 -2.94
CA SER A 72 -3.91 -13.21 -3.03
C SER A 72 -2.72 -14.18 -3.01
N SER A 73 -1.52 -13.72 -3.36
CA SER A 73 -0.28 -14.50 -3.41
C SER A 73 0.62 -14.28 -2.18
N LEU A 74 0.39 -13.23 -1.40
CA LEU A 74 1.18 -12.88 -0.22
C LEU A 74 0.69 -13.61 1.03
N ARG A 75 1.60 -13.74 2.01
CA ARG A 75 1.38 -14.33 3.33
C ARG A 75 1.64 -13.31 4.43
N ALA A 76 1.23 -13.62 5.66
CA ALA A 76 1.44 -12.74 6.81
C ALA A 76 2.91 -12.36 6.99
N TYR A 77 3.83 -13.30 6.78
CA TYR A 77 5.28 -13.06 6.87
C TYR A 77 5.76 -11.97 5.91
N ASP A 78 5.19 -11.90 4.70
CA ASP A 78 5.65 -10.97 3.66
C ASP A 78 5.31 -9.50 3.97
N LEU A 79 4.31 -9.27 4.84
CA LEU A 79 3.78 -7.93 5.12
C LEU A 79 3.85 -7.53 6.60
N MET A 80 4.08 -8.47 7.51
CA MET A 80 4.09 -8.19 8.94
C MET A 80 5.16 -7.16 9.33
N VAL A 81 4.88 -6.35 10.33
CA VAL A 81 5.90 -5.59 11.07
C VAL A 81 6.74 -6.61 11.85
N PRO A 82 8.07 -6.70 11.60
CA PRO A 82 8.92 -7.67 12.27
C PRO A 82 8.97 -7.45 13.79
N ARG A 83 9.12 -8.51 14.56
CA ARG A 83 9.18 -8.50 16.05
C ARG A 83 10.04 -7.36 16.61
N ALA A 84 11.19 -7.10 16.03
CA ALA A 84 12.13 -6.07 16.50
C ALA A 84 11.60 -4.64 16.39
N GLN A 85 10.54 -4.42 15.59
CA GLN A 85 9.90 -3.13 15.36
C GLN A 85 8.52 -3.02 16.00
N VAL A 86 8.05 -4.09 16.66
CA VAL A 86 6.75 -4.09 17.32
C VAL A 86 6.80 -3.29 18.61
N ASP A 87 6.01 -2.22 18.68
CA ASP A 87 5.75 -1.50 19.91
C ASP A 87 4.80 -2.32 20.79
N ALA A 88 5.17 -2.50 22.06
CA ALA A 88 4.37 -3.18 23.07
C ALA A 88 4.34 -2.40 24.38
N VAL A 89 3.26 -2.58 25.14
CA VAL A 89 3.12 -2.01 26.48
C VAL A 89 3.36 -3.09 27.52
N ASP A 90 4.37 -2.90 28.34
CA ASP A 90 4.68 -3.79 29.45
C ASP A 90 3.85 -3.43 30.68
N LEU A 91 2.99 -4.36 31.13
CA LEU A 91 2.09 -4.17 32.28
C LEU A 91 2.77 -4.33 33.64
N GLU A 92 4.05 -4.70 33.68
CA GLU A 92 4.86 -4.64 34.91
C GLU A 92 5.34 -3.22 35.23
N LYS A 93 5.27 -2.32 34.23
CA LYS A 93 5.66 -0.92 34.36
C LYS A 93 4.57 -0.10 35.10
N PRO A 94 4.97 1.02 35.74
CA PRO A 94 4.01 1.97 36.30
C PRO A 94 3.04 2.51 35.25
N THR A 95 1.78 2.78 35.63
CA THR A 95 0.72 3.23 34.72
C THR A 95 1.09 4.48 33.93
N ASP A 96 1.82 5.41 34.53
CA ASP A 96 2.27 6.63 33.85
C ASP A 96 3.32 6.35 32.77
N GLU A 97 4.19 5.38 32.97
CA GLU A 97 5.15 4.92 31.94
C GLU A 97 4.42 4.22 30.80
N MET A 98 3.46 3.34 31.10
CA MET A 98 2.62 2.69 30.09
C MET A 98 1.90 3.72 29.21
N ILE A 99 1.28 4.74 29.82
CA ILE A 99 0.57 5.81 29.09
C ILE A 99 1.55 6.57 28.19
N ARG A 100 2.76 6.89 28.67
CA ARG A 100 3.78 7.57 27.84
C ARG A 100 4.20 6.72 26.65
N THR A 101 4.39 5.40 26.83
CA THR A 101 4.71 4.47 25.75
C THR A 101 3.61 4.49 24.69
N VAL A 102 2.33 4.41 25.10
CA VAL A 102 1.19 4.44 24.18
C VAL A 102 1.10 5.76 23.42
N ILE A 103 1.33 6.90 24.10
CA ILE A 103 1.32 8.22 23.48
C ILE A 103 2.49 8.34 22.48
N ALA A 104 3.68 7.88 22.86
CA ALA A 104 4.88 7.99 22.02
C ALA A 104 4.78 7.12 20.75
N SER A 105 4.15 5.93 20.84
CA SER A 105 3.95 5.04 19.69
C SER A 105 2.96 5.58 18.66
N GLY A 106 1.98 6.40 19.09
CA GLY A 106 0.90 6.91 18.23
C GLY A 106 -0.13 5.87 17.80
N HIS A 107 0.04 4.60 18.21
CA HIS A 107 -0.82 3.51 17.77
C HIS A 107 -2.16 3.46 18.52
N SER A 108 -3.24 3.20 17.78
CA SER A 108 -4.58 3.00 18.36
C SER A 108 -4.73 1.68 19.10
N ARG A 109 -3.96 0.65 18.74
CA ARG A 109 -3.99 -0.70 19.32
C ARG A 109 -2.56 -1.20 19.49
N ILE A 110 -2.25 -1.69 20.69
CA ILE A 110 -0.89 -2.06 21.07
C ILE A 110 -0.94 -3.38 21.81
N PRO A 111 -0.06 -4.36 21.52
CA PRO A 111 0.11 -5.56 22.34
C PRO A 111 0.48 -5.19 23.78
N ALA A 112 -0.20 -5.80 24.74
CA ALA A 112 0.12 -5.67 26.15
C ALA A 112 0.81 -6.95 26.64
N VAL A 113 1.97 -6.81 27.24
CA VAL A 113 2.86 -7.91 27.63
C VAL A 113 3.16 -7.89 29.13
N GLU A 114 3.69 -8.99 29.65
CA GLU A 114 4.43 -9.06 30.93
C GLU A 114 5.90 -9.35 30.62
N GLY A 115 6.74 -8.32 30.68
CA GLY A 115 8.17 -8.38 30.44
C GLY A 115 8.55 -8.31 28.97
N ASP A 116 8.15 -9.27 28.15
CA ASP A 116 8.50 -9.34 26.73
C ASP A 116 7.35 -9.79 25.81
N LEU A 117 7.59 -9.78 24.49
CA LEU A 117 6.62 -10.15 23.46
C LEU A 117 6.24 -11.65 23.47
N ASP A 118 7.00 -12.53 24.16
CA ASP A 118 6.60 -13.95 24.25
C ASP A 118 5.49 -14.15 25.28
N ASN A 119 5.25 -13.17 26.14
CA ASN A 119 4.21 -13.19 27.16
C ASN A 119 3.13 -12.13 26.90
N VAL A 120 2.39 -12.24 25.78
CA VAL A 120 1.29 -11.34 25.46
C VAL A 120 0.04 -11.69 26.24
N LEU A 121 -0.46 -10.73 27.00
CA LEU A 121 -1.69 -10.84 27.77
C LEU A 121 -2.95 -10.43 26.99
N GLY A 122 -2.79 -9.63 25.95
CA GLY A 122 -3.89 -9.15 25.12
C GLY A 122 -3.52 -7.91 24.30
N VAL A 123 -4.54 -7.24 23.77
CA VAL A 123 -4.39 -5.98 23.04
C VAL A 123 -5.05 -4.85 23.80
N LEU A 124 -4.29 -3.80 24.06
CA LEU A 124 -4.77 -2.57 24.68
C LEU A 124 -5.19 -1.58 23.59
N HIS A 125 -6.36 -1.00 23.72
CA HIS A 125 -6.78 0.14 22.90
C HIS A 125 -6.40 1.44 23.59
N ALA A 126 -5.65 2.31 22.90
CA ALA A 126 -5.19 3.59 23.44
C ALA A 126 -6.34 4.43 24.04
N LYS A 127 -7.50 4.46 23.38
CA LYS A 127 -8.69 5.16 23.88
C LYS A 127 -9.25 4.61 25.20
N ASP A 128 -9.04 3.32 25.48
CA ASP A 128 -9.56 2.70 26.70
C ASP A 128 -8.78 3.16 27.93
N LEU A 129 -7.53 3.68 27.77
CA LEU A 129 -6.77 4.32 28.83
C LEU A 129 -7.45 5.58 29.41
N LEU A 130 -8.33 6.23 28.64
CA LEU A 130 -9.12 7.36 29.13
C LEU A 130 -9.99 6.98 30.34
N GLN A 131 -10.30 5.69 30.51
CA GLN A 131 -11.07 5.20 31.67
C GLN A 131 -10.27 5.33 32.97
N LEU A 132 -8.94 5.35 32.90
CA LEU A 132 -8.07 5.58 34.07
C LEU A 132 -8.13 7.02 34.56
N LEU A 133 -8.52 7.98 33.70
CA LEU A 133 -8.78 9.37 34.12
C LEU A 133 -10.02 9.49 35.02
N LEU A 134 -10.99 8.60 34.84
CA LEU A 134 -12.23 8.56 35.61
C LEU A 134 -12.06 7.69 36.88
N ASP A 135 -11.28 6.63 36.78
CA ASP A 135 -11.00 5.71 37.88
C ASP A 135 -9.52 5.29 37.85
N PRO A 136 -8.62 6.05 38.51
CA PRO A 136 -7.19 5.75 38.56
C PRO A 136 -6.85 4.42 39.25
N SER A 137 -7.77 3.85 40.04
CA SER A 137 -7.58 2.57 40.74
C SER A 137 -7.89 1.35 39.84
N ARG A 138 -8.41 1.59 38.65
CA ARG A 138 -8.83 0.52 37.73
C ARG A 138 -7.63 -0.29 37.27
N ASN A 139 -7.79 -1.62 37.32
CA ASN A 139 -6.74 -2.53 36.82
C ASN A 139 -6.68 -2.48 35.27
N VAL A 140 -5.53 -2.10 34.71
CA VAL A 140 -5.29 -2.01 33.27
C VAL A 140 -5.55 -3.36 32.57
N LYS A 141 -5.25 -4.50 33.23
CA LYS A 141 -5.55 -5.84 32.68
C LYS A 141 -7.05 -6.02 32.35
N SER A 142 -7.95 -5.32 33.05
CA SER A 142 -9.39 -5.37 32.77
C SER A 142 -9.81 -4.66 31.47
N LEU A 143 -8.92 -3.85 30.88
CA LEU A 143 -9.12 -3.13 29.62
C LEU A 143 -8.66 -3.93 28.41
N LEU A 144 -7.92 -5.02 28.63
CA LEU A 144 -7.35 -5.82 27.56
C LEU A 144 -8.43 -6.59 26.80
N ARG A 145 -8.23 -6.69 25.51
CA ARG A 145 -9.00 -7.55 24.61
C ARG A 145 -8.16 -8.77 24.23
N PRO A 146 -8.79 -9.93 23.96
CA PRO A 146 -8.04 -11.09 23.52
C PRO A 146 -7.19 -10.80 22.30
N ALA A 147 -5.93 -11.18 22.31
CA ALA A 147 -5.05 -11.13 21.16
C ALA A 147 -5.44 -12.21 20.14
N ARG A 148 -5.36 -11.89 18.86
CA ARG A 148 -5.48 -12.84 17.74
C ARG A 148 -4.09 -13.27 17.32
N PHE A 149 -3.85 -14.56 17.17
CA PHE A 149 -2.61 -15.14 16.67
C PHE A 149 -2.86 -15.78 15.32
N VAL A 150 -1.93 -15.60 14.39
CA VAL A 150 -1.96 -16.18 13.05
C VAL A 150 -0.58 -16.70 12.68
N PRO A 151 -0.45 -17.82 11.95
CA PRO A 151 0.85 -18.32 11.53
C PRO A 151 1.45 -17.41 10.43
N GLU A 152 2.77 -17.38 10.33
CA GLU A 152 3.52 -16.69 9.25
C GLU A 152 3.02 -17.07 7.85
N SER A 153 2.66 -18.34 7.67
CA SER A 153 2.18 -18.88 6.41
C SER A 153 0.74 -18.51 6.05
N GLN A 154 0.02 -17.77 6.91
CA GLN A 154 -1.38 -17.39 6.69
C GLN A 154 -1.51 -16.54 5.42
N PRO A 155 -2.30 -16.97 4.41
CA PRO A 155 -2.54 -16.15 3.22
C PRO A 155 -3.28 -14.85 3.57
N LEU A 156 -2.84 -13.70 2.99
CA LEU A 156 -3.39 -12.39 3.34
C LEU A 156 -4.88 -12.24 2.98
N ASN A 157 -5.33 -12.84 1.89
CA ASN A 157 -6.76 -12.83 1.51
C ASN A 157 -7.64 -13.56 2.56
N VAL A 158 -7.12 -14.62 3.19
CA VAL A 158 -7.81 -15.33 4.29
C VAL A 158 -7.77 -14.48 5.55
N LEU A 159 -6.62 -13.88 5.86
CA LEU A 159 -6.45 -13.00 7.01
C LEU A 159 -7.39 -11.77 6.92
N LEU A 160 -7.50 -11.16 5.75
CA LEU A 160 -8.41 -10.02 5.52
C LEU A 160 -9.87 -10.40 5.78
N ARG A 161 -10.27 -11.60 5.35
CA ARG A 161 -11.62 -12.11 5.65
C ARG A 161 -11.81 -12.33 7.15
N ASP A 162 -10.83 -12.94 7.84
CA ASP A 162 -10.85 -13.14 9.28
C ASP A 162 -10.99 -11.80 10.03
N PHE A 163 -10.23 -10.77 9.66
CA PHE A 163 -10.34 -9.44 10.25
C PHE A 163 -11.75 -8.87 10.11
N LYS A 164 -12.36 -9.00 8.93
CA LYS A 164 -13.72 -8.53 8.66
C LYS A 164 -14.78 -9.28 9.49
N GLU A 165 -14.68 -10.61 9.58
CA GLU A 165 -15.63 -11.46 10.29
C GLU A 165 -15.55 -11.27 11.80
N THR A 166 -14.33 -11.20 12.35
CA THR A 166 -14.09 -11.10 13.79
C THR A 166 -14.09 -9.66 14.30
N ARG A 167 -14.09 -8.67 13.41
CA ARG A 167 -13.91 -7.23 13.71
C ARG A 167 -12.63 -6.94 14.50
N ASN A 168 -11.62 -7.79 14.34
CA ASN A 168 -10.28 -7.51 14.81
C ASN A 168 -9.53 -6.71 13.75
N HIS A 169 -8.64 -5.83 14.19
CA HIS A 169 -7.82 -5.01 13.31
C HIS A 169 -6.33 -5.27 13.47
N LEU A 170 -5.96 -6.17 14.37
CA LEU A 170 -4.60 -6.50 14.69
C LEU A 170 -4.48 -7.98 14.97
N ALA A 171 -3.45 -8.61 14.44
CA ALA A 171 -3.07 -9.98 14.74
C ALA A 171 -1.56 -10.05 15.04
N LEU A 172 -1.19 -10.90 15.98
CA LEU A 172 0.20 -11.27 16.24
C LEU A 172 0.55 -12.45 15.34
N VAL A 173 1.68 -12.34 14.66
CA VAL A 173 2.18 -13.39 13.77
C VAL A 173 3.10 -14.29 14.56
N ILE A 174 2.92 -15.62 14.45
CA ILE A 174 3.71 -16.63 15.17
C ILE A 174 4.43 -17.54 14.19
N ASP A 175 5.63 -17.94 14.58
CA ASP A 175 6.43 -18.95 13.89
C ASP A 175 5.94 -20.39 14.18
N GLU A 176 6.62 -21.38 13.62
CA GLU A 176 6.32 -22.81 13.82
C GLU A 176 6.58 -23.31 15.26
N PHE A 177 7.29 -22.53 16.07
CA PHE A 177 7.57 -22.85 17.49
C PHE A 177 6.60 -22.16 18.44
N GLY A 178 5.71 -21.30 17.90
CA GLY A 178 4.74 -20.53 18.68
C GLY A 178 5.31 -19.22 19.24
N SER A 179 6.53 -18.82 18.85
CA SER A 179 7.11 -17.53 19.22
C SER A 179 6.55 -16.42 18.33
N ILE A 180 6.46 -15.21 18.87
CA ILE A 180 5.99 -14.05 18.08
C ILE A 180 7.10 -13.61 17.14
N SER A 181 6.83 -13.69 15.83
CA SER A 181 7.71 -13.19 14.77
C SER A 181 7.36 -11.77 14.31
N GLY A 182 6.12 -11.34 14.54
CA GLY A 182 5.71 -10.00 14.15
C GLY A 182 4.27 -9.64 14.50
N LEU A 183 3.81 -8.55 13.91
CA LEU A 183 2.46 -8.03 14.05
C LEU A 183 1.96 -7.60 12.67
N ILE A 184 0.68 -7.82 12.39
CA ILE A 184 0.03 -7.36 11.16
C ILE A 184 -1.34 -6.76 11.47
N THR A 185 -1.68 -5.67 10.76
CA THR A 185 -2.97 -5.00 10.90
C THR A 185 -3.82 -5.16 9.63
N ILE A 186 -5.13 -4.89 9.75
CA ILE A 186 -6.01 -4.86 8.57
C ILE A 186 -5.65 -3.68 7.67
N GLU A 187 -5.19 -2.59 8.27
CA GLU A 187 -4.75 -1.39 7.62
C GLU A 187 -3.60 -1.70 6.65
N ASP A 188 -2.58 -2.47 7.09
CA ASP A 188 -1.45 -2.91 6.24
C ASP A 188 -1.93 -3.72 5.02
N VAL A 189 -2.87 -4.65 5.22
CA VAL A 189 -3.41 -5.48 4.12
C VAL A 189 -4.24 -4.65 3.14
N LEU A 190 -4.99 -3.66 3.64
CA LEU A 190 -5.77 -2.77 2.78
C LEU A 190 -4.88 -1.82 1.98
N GLU A 191 -3.79 -1.34 2.56
CA GLU A 191 -2.79 -0.51 1.88
C GLU A 191 -2.18 -1.23 0.67
N GLN A 192 -1.90 -2.54 0.77
CA GLN A 192 -1.46 -3.35 -0.38
C GLN A 192 -2.48 -3.42 -1.53
N ILE A 193 -3.78 -3.26 -1.22
CA ILE A 193 -4.84 -3.29 -2.23
C ILE A 193 -5.07 -1.92 -2.85
N VAL A 194 -5.14 -0.90 -1.99
CA VAL A 194 -5.55 0.46 -2.39
C VAL A 194 -4.35 1.31 -2.81
N GLY A 195 -3.13 0.93 -2.40
CA GLY A 195 -1.95 1.78 -2.42
C GLY A 195 -1.99 2.79 -1.28
N ASP A 196 -0.98 3.64 -1.20
CA ASP A 196 -1.02 4.78 -0.29
C ASP A 196 -2.35 5.51 -0.50
N ILE A 197 -3.17 5.55 0.56
CA ILE A 197 -4.38 6.39 0.55
C ILE A 197 -3.84 7.82 0.62
N SER A 198 -3.47 8.37 -0.54
CA SER A 198 -3.19 9.79 -0.66
C SER A 198 -4.44 10.51 -0.17
N ASP A 199 -4.27 11.35 0.85
CA ASP A 199 -5.32 12.23 1.35
C ASP A 199 -5.94 12.98 0.15
N GLU A 200 -7.22 13.35 0.21
CA GLU A 200 -7.91 14.12 -0.84
C GLU A 200 -7.19 15.45 -1.17
N PHE A 201 -6.13 15.78 -0.41
CA PHE A 201 -5.21 16.89 -0.58
C PHE A 201 -3.87 16.49 -1.23
N ASP A 202 -3.57 15.20 -1.34
CA ASP A 202 -2.48 14.70 -2.16
C ASP A 202 -2.96 14.62 -3.62
N HIS A 203 -3.21 15.77 -4.22
CA HIS A 203 -3.19 15.87 -5.67
C HIS A 203 -1.90 15.23 -6.16
N ASP A 204 -2.00 14.51 -7.27
CA ASP A 204 -0.92 13.98 -8.09
C ASP A 204 0.20 15.03 -8.20
N ASP A 205 1.06 15.06 -7.16
CA ASP A 205 1.94 16.18 -6.84
C ASP A 205 3.27 16.07 -7.59
N SER A 206 3.21 15.54 -8.83
CA SER A 206 4.28 15.82 -9.78
C SER A 206 4.47 17.33 -9.97
N SER A 207 3.43 18.15 -9.72
CA SER A 207 3.50 19.61 -9.74
C SER A 207 4.19 20.22 -8.50
N THR A 208 4.21 19.54 -7.36
CA THR A 208 4.88 19.98 -6.13
C THR A 208 6.28 19.46 -5.96
N ASN A 209 6.75 18.55 -6.83
CA ASN A 209 8.14 18.08 -6.82
C ASN A 209 9.15 19.21 -7.05
N ILE A 210 8.75 20.27 -7.73
CA ILE A 210 9.59 21.43 -8.07
C ILE A 210 8.85 22.71 -7.68
N VAL A 211 9.31 23.39 -6.66
CA VAL A 211 8.69 24.61 -6.10
C VAL A 211 9.63 25.79 -6.21
N ALA A 212 9.14 26.92 -6.73
CA ALA A 212 9.89 28.15 -6.76
C ALA A 212 9.95 28.78 -5.35
N GLU A 213 11.16 29.14 -4.90
CA GLU A 213 11.40 29.84 -3.65
C GLU A 213 12.31 31.06 -3.94
N ASP A 214 11.79 32.26 -3.73
CA ASP A 214 12.47 33.58 -3.90
C ASP A 214 13.48 33.61 -5.06
N ASN A 215 14.70 33.13 -4.85
CA ASN A 215 15.81 33.19 -5.83
C ASN A 215 16.36 31.81 -6.21
N HIS A 216 15.67 30.69 -5.82
CA HIS A 216 16.08 29.33 -6.14
C HIS A 216 14.85 28.41 -6.28
N TRP A 217 15.10 27.18 -6.70
CA TRP A 217 14.07 26.15 -6.81
C TRP A 217 14.32 25.07 -5.76
N ARG A 218 13.27 24.67 -5.04
CA ARG A 218 13.30 23.49 -4.20
C ARG A 218 12.79 22.30 -5.00
N VAL A 219 13.64 21.30 -5.14
CA VAL A 219 13.34 20.06 -5.86
C VAL A 219 13.38 18.89 -4.88
N ARG A 220 12.33 18.07 -4.86
CA ARG A 220 12.31 16.87 -4.01
C ARG A 220 13.28 15.82 -4.55
N ALA A 221 13.96 15.10 -3.67
CA ALA A 221 14.90 14.04 -4.05
C ALA A 221 14.25 12.93 -4.90
N VAL A 222 12.93 12.68 -4.68
CA VAL A 222 12.14 11.68 -5.43
C VAL A 222 11.68 12.16 -6.81
N THR A 223 12.01 13.40 -7.23
CA THR A 223 11.64 13.92 -8.55
C THR A 223 12.30 13.07 -9.65
N PRO A 224 11.53 12.51 -10.60
CA PRO A 224 12.10 11.82 -11.75
C PRO A 224 13.02 12.71 -12.58
N ILE A 225 14.14 12.17 -13.07
CA ILE A 225 15.10 12.91 -13.90
C ILE A 225 14.40 13.46 -15.14
N GLU A 226 13.48 12.72 -15.75
CA GLU A 226 12.70 13.18 -16.90
C GLU A 226 11.86 14.41 -16.57
N GLN A 227 11.21 14.45 -15.41
CA GLN A 227 10.42 15.59 -14.95
C GLN A 227 11.31 16.83 -14.74
N PHE A 228 12.48 16.66 -14.12
CA PHE A 228 13.45 17.72 -13.94
C PHE A 228 13.93 18.27 -15.27
N ASN A 229 14.33 17.39 -16.20
CA ASN A 229 14.76 17.76 -17.53
C ASN A 229 13.70 18.54 -18.31
N ALA A 230 12.45 18.08 -18.26
CA ALA A 230 11.32 18.74 -18.91
C ALA A 230 11.07 20.15 -18.34
N PHE A 231 11.21 20.32 -17.02
CA PHE A 231 10.92 21.58 -16.35
C PHE A 231 12.03 22.63 -16.56
N PHE A 232 13.30 22.23 -16.44
CA PHE A 232 14.45 23.14 -16.53
C PHE A 232 15.07 23.21 -17.93
N GLY A 233 14.63 22.38 -18.87
CA GLY A 233 15.29 22.23 -20.17
C GLY A 233 16.67 21.59 -20.04
N ALA A 234 16.88 20.77 -19.02
CA ALA A 234 18.13 20.08 -18.74
C ALA A 234 18.28 18.80 -19.58
N ASP A 235 19.49 18.25 -19.61
CA ASP A 235 19.81 16.97 -20.27
C ASP A 235 20.65 16.12 -19.31
N LEU A 236 20.06 15.85 -18.14
CA LEU A 236 20.63 14.93 -17.16
C LEU A 236 20.27 13.50 -17.54
N VAL A 237 21.27 12.61 -17.59
CA VAL A 237 21.10 11.19 -17.92
C VAL A 237 21.92 10.37 -16.95
N ASP A 238 21.33 9.29 -16.45
CA ASP A 238 22.01 8.29 -15.66
C ASP A 238 21.47 6.89 -16.03
N GLU A 239 22.34 5.87 -16.05
CA GLU A 239 21.96 4.49 -16.40
C GLU A 239 21.39 3.72 -15.21
N TYR A 240 21.64 4.18 -13.99
CA TYR A 240 21.30 3.45 -12.75
C TYR A 240 20.31 4.17 -11.84
N CYS A 241 20.07 5.46 -12.11
CA CYS A 241 19.25 6.31 -11.26
C CYS A 241 18.06 6.89 -12.03
N GLU A 242 16.85 6.76 -11.46
CA GLU A 242 15.61 7.30 -12.05
C GLU A 242 15.20 8.65 -11.45
N THR A 243 15.77 9.04 -10.30
CA THR A 243 15.41 10.25 -9.55
C THR A 243 16.59 11.19 -9.35
N ILE A 244 16.30 12.47 -9.12
CA ILE A 244 17.32 13.49 -8.83
C ILE A 244 18.12 13.15 -7.57
N GLY A 245 17.47 12.63 -6.52
CA GLY A 245 18.17 12.20 -5.31
C GLY A 245 19.11 11.04 -5.56
N GLY A 246 18.69 10.06 -6.39
CA GLY A 246 19.55 8.95 -6.82
C GLY A 246 20.77 9.45 -7.59
N LEU A 247 20.56 10.31 -8.59
CA LEU A 247 21.63 10.92 -9.40
C LEU A 247 22.64 11.67 -8.53
N ILE A 248 22.18 12.49 -7.60
CA ILE A 248 23.04 13.25 -6.69
C ILE A 248 23.86 12.31 -5.80
N THR A 249 23.21 11.27 -5.24
CA THR A 249 23.88 10.28 -4.37
C THR A 249 24.96 9.50 -5.13
N ASP A 250 24.68 9.15 -6.39
CA ASP A 250 25.66 8.48 -7.26
C ASP A 250 26.87 9.38 -7.55
N ARG A 251 26.63 10.65 -7.87
CA ARG A 251 27.71 11.63 -8.15
C ARG A 251 28.60 11.91 -6.94
N CYS A 252 28.03 11.88 -5.73
CA CYS A 252 28.76 12.13 -4.49
C CYS A 252 29.42 10.88 -3.91
N GLU A 253 29.01 9.69 -4.37
CA GLU A 253 29.38 8.39 -3.78
C GLU A 253 28.96 8.25 -2.30
N HIS A 254 28.05 9.11 -1.82
CA HIS A 254 27.49 9.06 -0.47
C HIS A 254 26.16 9.82 -0.42
N VAL A 255 25.37 9.64 0.66
CA VAL A 255 24.15 10.41 0.91
C VAL A 255 24.53 11.84 1.32
N PRO A 256 24.13 12.88 0.55
CA PRO A 256 24.48 14.27 0.84
C PRO A 256 24.03 14.73 2.23
N GLN A 257 24.84 15.58 2.88
CA GLN A 257 24.51 16.21 4.15
C GLN A 257 23.81 17.56 3.93
N ILE A 258 23.09 18.00 4.96
CA ILE A 258 22.41 19.31 4.89
C ILE A 258 23.42 20.42 4.68
N GLY A 259 23.25 21.22 3.63
CA GLY A 259 24.13 22.33 3.26
C GLY A 259 25.29 21.96 2.34
N GLU A 260 25.35 20.72 1.88
CA GLU A 260 26.34 20.29 0.88
C GLU A 260 25.95 20.81 -0.51
N GLU A 261 26.91 21.39 -1.21
CA GLU A 261 26.74 21.97 -2.56
C GLU A 261 27.35 21.04 -3.60
N ILE A 262 26.57 20.69 -4.60
CA ILE A 262 26.93 19.81 -5.69
C ILE A 262 26.58 20.51 -6.99
N VAL A 263 27.49 20.48 -7.96
CA VAL A 263 27.27 21.09 -9.27
C VAL A 263 27.25 20.01 -10.34
N GLU A 264 26.08 19.83 -10.98
CA GLU A 264 25.91 18.91 -12.11
C GLU A 264 25.45 19.67 -13.34
N LYS A 265 26.25 19.69 -14.40
CA LYS A 265 25.98 20.35 -15.68
C LYS A 265 25.47 21.80 -15.58
N GLY A 266 25.82 22.51 -14.53
CA GLY A 266 25.46 23.93 -14.33
C GLY A 266 24.19 24.18 -13.51
N TYR A 267 23.69 23.13 -12.86
CA TYR A 267 22.59 23.18 -11.90
C TYR A 267 23.08 22.98 -10.49
#